data_67ebccb208318ef0b386bd3e3ca3bf00
#
_entry.id   67ebccb208318ef0b386bd3e3ca3bf00
#
_cell.length_a   1.000
_cell.length_b   1.000
_cell.length_c   1.000
_cell.angle_alpha   90.00
_cell.angle_beta   90.00
_cell.angle_gamma   90.00
#
_symmetry.space_group_name_H-M   'P 1'
#
loop_
_entity.id
_entity.type
_entity.pdbx_description
1 polymer ?
#
loop_
_entity_poly.entity_id
_entity_poly.type
_entity_poly.pdbx_seq_one_letter_code
_entity_poly.pdbx_strand_id
1 'polypeptide(L)'
;MAIEPLAPAAKPPLFQVRIYGERLGDYQLVDGWWFERHNEHLHEGLLPPLGIIVECDGAPVAALWCYESYGIGVCHLENPVTRPGLSFAEARRAMGWAIEACVTCAKAHGDFTFFKAWPQTDAMIRVLRSFGFQICTPDGRGLYLIRE
;
A
#
# COMPACT_ATOMS: atom_id res chain seq x y z
N MET A 1 16.71 -12.64 -46.49
CA MET A 1 16.51 -11.81 -45.30
C MET A 1 16.08 -12.71 -44.17
N ALA A 2 16.93 -12.91 -43.19
CA ALA A 2 16.58 -13.74 -42.02
C ALA A 2 15.69 -12.91 -41.10
N ILE A 3 14.50 -13.39 -40.77
CA ILE A 3 13.62 -12.82 -39.75
C ILE A 3 14.20 -13.30 -38.41
N GLU A 4 14.78 -12.38 -37.63
CA GLU A 4 15.14 -12.71 -36.26
C GLU A 4 13.87 -13.10 -35.49
N PRO A 5 13.89 -14.23 -34.75
CA PRO A 5 12.75 -14.59 -33.93
C PRO A 5 12.54 -13.48 -32.88
N LEU A 6 11.32 -12.96 -32.82
CA LEU A 6 10.91 -12.05 -31.74
C LEU A 6 11.26 -12.71 -30.40
N ALA A 7 12.00 -11.96 -29.56
CA ALA A 7 12.28 -12.40 -28.20
C ALA A 7 10.94 -12.74 -27.50
N PRO A 8 10.88 -13.83 -26.71
CA PRO A 8 9.67 -14.18 -26.00
C PRO A 8 9.26 -13.01 -25.10
N ALA A 9 7.95 -12.66 -25.10
CA ALA A 9 7.43 -11.61 -24.24
C ALA A 9 7.82 -11.91 -22.78
N ALA A 10 8.30 -10.88 -22.07
CA ALA A 10 8.61 -10.99 -20.65
C ALA A 10 7.36 -11.42 -19.89
N LYS A 11 7.49 -12.36 -18.94
CA LYS A 11 6.37 -12.76 -18.08
C LYS A 11 5.92 -11.53 -17.28
N PRO A 12 4.60 -11.29 -17.12
CA PRO A 12 4.10 -10.25 -16.26
C PRO A 12 4.58 -10.49 -14.82
N PRO A 13 4.89 -9.43 -14.04
CA PRO A 13 5.30 -9.57 -12.65
C PRO A 13 4.18 -10.23 -11.83
N LEU A 14 4.56 -11.15 -10.96
CA LEU A 14 3.65 -11.82 -10.03
C LEU A 14 3.61 -11.05 -8.72
N PHE A 15 2.47 -10.45 -8.42
CA PHE A 15 2.22 -9.80 -7.14
C PHE A 15 1.51 -10.75 -6.18
N GLN A 16 1.97 -10.75 -4.94
CA GLN A 16 1.35 -11.48 -3.83
C GLN A 16 1.28 -10.57 -2.61
N VAL A 17 0.28 -10.78 -1.77
CA VAL A 17 0.10 -10.05 -0.53
C VAL A 17 0.20 -11.00 0.66
N ARG A 18 0.74 -10.51 1.77
CA ARG A 18 0.77 -11.20 3.04
C ARG A 18 0.57 -10.24 4.18
N ILE A 19 0.24 -10.77 5.34
CA ILE A 19 0.05 -9.97 6.54
C ILE A 19 1.42 -9.53 7.09
N TYR A 20 1.55 -8.25 7.40
CA TYR A 20 2.69 -7.72 8.14
C TYR A 20 2.80 -8.39 9.50
N GLY A 21 4.00 -8.76 9.90
CA GLY A 21 4.26 -9.42 11.17
C GLY A 21 4.29 -10.95 11.11
N GLU A 22 3.90 -11.56 9.98
CA GLU A 22 3.98 -13.01 9.81
C GLU A 22 5.43 -13.53 9.77
N ARG A 23 6.38 -12.68 9.39
CA ARG A 23 7.80 -13.05 9.30
C ARG A 23 8.63 -12.22 10.25
N LEU A 24 9.59 -12.86 10.90
CA LEU A 24 10.64 -12.16 11.63
C LEU A 24 11.37 -11.21 10.67
N GLY A 25 11.66 -10.01 11.15
CA GLY A 25 12.34 -9.02 10.34
C GLY A 25 11.43 -8.11 9.53
N ASP A 26 10.12 -8.30 9.54
CA ASP A 26 9.19 -7.43 8.81
C ASP A 26 9.29 -5.97 9.25
N TYR A 27 9.37 -5.72 10.56
CA TYR A 27 9.55 -4.35 11.06
C TYR A 27 10.86 -3.74 10.54
N GLN A 28 11.97 -4.43 10.69
CA GLN A 28 13.28 -3.94 10.26
C GLN A 28 13.30 -3.64 8.76
N LEU A 29 12.63 -4.47 7.97
CA LEU A 29 12.52 -4.28 6.52
C LEU A 29 11.79 -2.97 6.18
N VAL A 30 10.58 -2.79 6.70
CA VAL A 30 9.75 -1.62 6.38
C VAL A 30 10.29 -0.35 7.03
N ASP A 31 10.85 -0.45 8.24
CA ASP A 31 11.51 0.67 8.91
C ASP A 31 12.75 1.15 8.12
N GLY A 32 13.51 0.23 7.53
CA GLY A 32 14.62 0.59 6.65
C GLY A 32 14.17 1.42 5.45
N TRP A 33 13.07 1.03 4.81
CA TRP A 33 12.49 1.80 3.69
C TRP A 33 11.97 3.15 4.17
N TRP A 34 11.31 3.18 5.32
CA TRP A 34 10.78 4.40 5.91
C TRP A 34 11.89 5.38 6.25
N PHE A 35 12.94 4.89 6.93
CA PHE A 35 14.09 5.71 7.31
C PHE A 35 14.79 6.34 6.09
N GLU A 36 14.95 5.57 5.02
CA GLU A 36 15.57 6.07 3.79
C GLU A 36 14.77 7.21 3.14
N ARG A 37 13.44 7.18 3.27
CA ARG A 37 12.55 8.20 2.70
C ARG A 37 12.31 9.40 3.59
N HIS A 38 12.27 9.20 4.90
CA HIS A 38 11.80 10.21 5.86
C HIS A 38 12.87 10.65 6.85
N ASN A 39 14.02 9.98 6.90
CA ASN A 39 15.12 10.22 7.86
C ASN A 39 14.66 10.12 9.32
N GLU A 40 13.69 9.28 9.59
CA GLU A 40 13.17 8.95 10.92
C GLU A 40 12.62 7.53 10.92
N HIS A 41 12.54 6.90 12.09
CA HIS A 41 12.07 5.54 12.24
C HIS A 41 10.55 5.48 12.35
N LEU A 42 9.99 4.37 11.85
CA LEU A 42 8.61 3.99 12.16
C LEU A 42 8.50 3.65 13.65
N HIS A 43 7.44 4.14 14.29
CA HIS A 43 7.12 3.73 15.66
C HIS A 43 6.36 2.40 15.65
N GLU A 44 7.08 1.30 15.93
CA GLU A 44 6.51 -0.05 15.88
C GLU A 44 5.25 -0.18 16.75
N GLY A 45 5.26 0.40 17.96
CA GLY A 45 4.14 0.35 18.88
C GLY A 45 2.89 1.13 18.44
N LEU A 46 3.00 1.96 17.40
CA LEU A 46 1.86 2.69 16.81
C LEU A 46 1.31 2.02 15.56
N LEU A 47 1.92 0.94 15.07
CA LEU A 47 1.41 0.23 13.92
C LEU A 47 0.19 -0.62 14.31
N PRO A 48 -0.91 -0.53 13.56
CA PRO A 48 -2.10 -1.33 13.86
C PRO A 48 -1.88 -2.80 13.54
N PRO A 49 -2.72 -3.71 14.10
CA PRO A 49 -2.62 -5.15 13.82
C PRO A 49 -2.77 -5.49 12.33
N LEU A 50 -3.59 -4.75 11.60
CA LEU A 50 -3.77 -4.97 10.16
C LEU A 50 -2.71 -4.18 9.38
N GLY A 51 -1.72 -4.89 8.89
CA GLY A 51 -0.74 -4.39 7.95
C GLY A 51 -0.55 -5.39 6.81
N ILE A 52 -0.29 -4.87 5.64
CA ILE A 52 -0.07 -5.66 4.41
C ILE A 52 1.34 -5.43 3.91
N ILE A 53 2.03 -6.51 3.56
CA ILE A 53 3.25 -6.45 2.75
C ILE A 53 2.92 -7.02 1.37
N VAL A 54 3.32 -6.30 0.34
CA VAL A 54 3.22 -6.74 -1.05
C VAL A 54 4.56 -7.25 -1.50
N GLU A 55 4.56 -8.42 -2.12
CA GLU A 55 5.72 -9.01 -2.75
C GLU A 55 5.53 -9.02 -4.27
N CYS A 56 6.60 -8.75 -5.00
CA CYS A 56 6.65 -8.88 -6.46
C CYS A 56 7.75 -9.88 -6.81
N ASP A 57 7.38 -10.96 -7.49
CA ASP A 57 8.29 -12.07 -7.82
C ASP A 57 9.06 -12.59 -6.58
N GLY A 58 8.37 -12.67 -5.44
CA GLY A 58 8.92 -13.16 -4.18
C GLY A 58 9.71 -12.14 -3.35
N ALA A 59 9.91 -10.92 -3.83
CA ALA A 59 10.61 -9.87 -3.10
C ALA A 59 9.65 -8.82 -2.54
N PRO A 60 9.73 -8.43 -1.26
CA PRO A 60 8.91 -7.38 -0.69
C PRO A 60 9.14 -6.04 -1.40
N VAL A 61 8.06 -5.34 -1.75
CA VAL A 61 8.12 -4.07 -2.51
C VAL A 61 7.29 -2.94 -1.92
N ALA A 62 6.29 -3.23 -1.11
CA ALA A 62 5.44 -2.19 -0.50
C ALA A 62 4.84 -2.67 0.80
N ALA A 63 4.45 -1.72 1.64
CA ALA A 63 3.68 -1.96 2.86
C ALA A 63 2.67 -0.85 3.08
N LEU A 64 1.56 -1.21 3.73
CA LEU A 64 0.48 -0.30 4.10
C LEU A 64 -0.24 -0.85 5.31
N TRP A 65 -0.66 0.02 6.22
CA TRP A 65 -1.42 -0.35 7.41
C TRP A 65 -2.82 0.24 7.37
N CYS A 66 -3.72 -0.42 8.07
CA CYS A 66 -5.11 -0.01 8.16
C CYS A 66 -5.55 0.01 9.62
N TYR A 67 -5.90 1.20 10.14
CA TYR A 67 -6.57 1.34 11.43
C TYR A 67 -8.06 1.10 11.24
N GLU A 68 -8.58 0.11 11.94
CA GLU A 68 -9.98 -0.27 11.91
C GLU A 68 -10.71 0.36 13.09
N SER A 69 -11.56 1.35 12.82
CA SER A 69 -12.35 2.01 13.86
C SER A 69 -13.70 1.32 14.02
N TYR A 70 -13.76 0.36 14.92
CA TYR A 70 -14.98 -0.38 15.22
C TYR A 70 -16.06 0.54 15.80
N GLY A 71 -17.30 0.27 15.45
CA GLY A 71 -18.46 1.05 15.91
C GLY A 71 -18.87 2.19 14.99
N ILE A 72 -17.97 2.71 14.15
CA ILE A 72 -18.30 3.76 13.19
C ILE A 72 -18.10 3.32 11.73
N GLY A 73 -17.60 2.11 11.49
CA GLY A 73 -17.44 1.56 10.16
C GLY A 73 -16.38 2.24 9.28
N VAL A 74 -15.41 2.94 9.89
CA VAL A 74 -14.39 3.70 9.19
C VAL A 74 -13.03 3.06 9.39
N CYS A 75 -12.26 2.98 8.33
CA CYS A 75 -10.85 2.59 8.35
C CYS A 75 -9.96 3.75 7.91
N HIS A 76 -8.75 3.80 8.47
CA HIS A 76 -7.73 4.77 8.06
C HIS A 76 -6.53 4.02 7.49
N LEU A 77 -6.19 4.32 6.24
CA LEU A 77 -4.98 3.80 5.60
C LEU A 77 -3.81 4.69 6.01
N GLU A 78 -2.77 4.09 6.57
CA GLU A 78 -1.65 4.79 7.19
C GLU A 78 -0.29 4.21 6.79
N ASN A 79 0.71 5.08 6.86
CA ASN A 79 2.12 4.71 6.70
C ASN A 79 2.45 3.97 5.38
N PRO A 80 1.96 4.42 4.22
CA PRO A 80 2.32 3.80 2.96
C PRO A 80 3.82 3.95 2.71
N VAL A 81 4.48 2.85 2.39
CA VAL A 81 5.89 2.85 2.05
C VAL A 81 6.18 1.84 0.96
N THR A 82 7.07 2.21 0.05
CA THR A 82 7.55 1.32 -1.02
C THR A 82 9.06 1.17 -0.92
N ARG A 83 9.56 0.02 -1.38
CA ARG A 83 11.00 -0.20 -1.47
C ARG A 83 11.65 0.91 -2.30
N PRO A 84 12.73 1.53 -1.82
CA PRO A 84 13.49 2.49 -2.60
C PRO A 84 14.00 1.91 -3.92
N GLY A 85 14.06 2.73 -4.96
CA GLY A 85 14.55 2.33 -6.28
C GLY A 85 13.49 1.84 -7.26
N LEU A 86 12.24 1.70 -6.83
CA LEU A 86 11.14 1.39 -7.76
C LEU A 86 10.81 2.61 -8.64
N SER A 87 10.43 2.36 -9.89
CA SER A 87 9.81 3.38 -10.72
C SER A 87 8.45 3.79 -10.14
N PHE A 88 7.95 4.96 -10.52
CA PHE A 88 6.61 5.38 -10.11
C PHE A 88 5.54 4.37 -10.52
N ALA A 89 5.63 3.82 -11.73
CA ALA A 89 4.67 2.83 -12.22
C ALA A 89 4.69 1.53 -11.39
N GLU A 90 5.87 1.06 -11.01
CA GLU A 90 6.03 -0.13 -10.14
C GLU A 90 5.49 0.13 -8.74
N ALA A 91 5.87 1.28 -8.15
CA ALA A 91 5.40 1.68 -6.82
C ALA A 91 3.88 1.85 -6.78
N ARG A 92 3.29 2.46 -7.80
CA ARG A 92 1.84 2.61 -7.93
C ARG A 92 1.14 1.27 -8.00
N ARG A 93 1.65 0.35 -8.79
CA ARG A 93 1.09 -1.01 -8.94
C ARG A 93 1.14 -1.78 -7.62
N ALA A 94 2.29 -1.76 -6.95
CA ALA A 94 2.48 -2.40 -5.64
C ALA A 94 1.52 -1.80 -4.59
N MET A 95 1.42 -0.47 -4.54
CA MET A 95 0.53 0.21 -3.60
C MET A 95 -0.95 -0.09 -3.88
N GLY A 96 -1.33 -0.25 -5.15
CA GLY A 96 -2.69 -0.68 -5.52
C GLY A 96 -3.04 -2.05 -4.93
N TRP A 97 -2.14 -3.01 -4.98
CA TRP A 97 -2.29 -4.31 -4.33
C TRP A 97 -2.43 -4.18 -2.81
N ALA A 98 -1.64 -3.31 -2.18
CA ALA A 98 -1.72 -3.06 -0.75
C ALA A 98 -3.06 -2.45 -0.35
N ILE A 99 -3.57 -1.47 -1.08
CA ILE A 99 -4.86 -0.82 -0.84
C ILE A 99 -5.99 -1.85 -0.94
N GLU A 100 -6.06 -2.62 -2.02
CA GLU A 100 -7.10 -3.62 -2.21
C GLU A 100 -7.03 -4.73 -1.15
N ALA A 101 -5.84 -5.14 -0.73
CA ALA A 101 -5.68 -6.12 0.34
C ALA A 101 -6.16 -5.57 1.70
N CYS A 102 -5.84 -4.32 2.03
CA CYS A 102 -6.34 -3.67 3.24
C CYS A 102 -7.87 -3.61 3.25
N VAL A 103 -8.48 -3.17 2.14
CA VAL A 103 -9.93 -3.10 2.01
C VAL A 103 -10.56 -4.48 2.16
N THR A 104 -10.04 -5.48 1.48
CA THR A 104 -10.56 -6.85 1.54
C THR A 104 -10.47 -7.43 2.96
N CYS A 105 -9.33 -7.28 3.63
CA CYS A 105 -9.13 -7.77 5.00
C CYS A 105 -10.05 -7.03 5.99
N ALA A 106 -10.16 -5.72 5.89
CA ALA A 106 -11.03 -4.95 6.78
C ALA A 106 -12.50 -5.36 6.62
N LYS A 107 -12.97 -5.54 5.40
CA LYS A 107 -14.35 -5.99 5.14
C LYS A 107 -14.61 -7.40 5.68
N ALA A 108 -13.61 -8.26 5.75
CA ALA A 108 -13.71 -9.57 6.40
C ALA A 108 -13.78 -9.48 7.92
N HIS A 109 -13.27 -8.40 8.52
CA HIS A 109 -13.29 -8.18 9.96
C HIS A 109 -14.58 -7.53 10.47
N GLY A 110 -15.32 -6.81 9.63
CA GLY A 110 -16.54 -6.11 10.04
C GLY A 110 -17.18 -5.29 8.91
N ASP A 111 -18.17 -4.50 9.29
CA ASP A 111 -18.95 -3.70 8.35
C ASP A 111 -18.24 -2.38 7.99
N PHE A 112 -17.01 -2.47 7.53
CA PHE A 112 -16.24 -1.31 7.10
C PHE A 112 -16.55 -0.99 5.65
N THR A 113 -17.07 0.19 5.40
CA THR A 113 -17.40 0.69 4.05
C THR A 113 -16.68 1.98 3.70
N PHE A 114 -16.17 2.69 4.69
CA PHE A 114 -15.55 3.98 4.53
C PHE A 114 -14.04 3.90 4.83
N PHE A 115 -13.22 4.24 3.84
CA PHE A 115 -11.77 4.19 3.95
C PHE A 115 -11.21 5.59 3.77
N LYS A 116 -10.49 6.08 4.77
CA LYS A 116 -9.86 7.40 4.75
C LYS A 116 -8.35 7.27 4.62
N ALA A 117 -7.73 8.27 4.02
CA ALA A 117 -6.29 8.40 3.96
C ALA A 117 -5.90 9.88 4.07
N TRP A 118 -4.76 10.13 4.68
CA TRP A 118 -4.18 11.47 4.82
C TRP A 118 -2.71 11.44 4.40
N PRO A 119 -2.42 11.27 3.10
CA PRO A 119 -1.06 11.10 2.62
C PRO A 119 -0.25 12.39 2.77
N GLN A 120 1.03 12.22 3.06
CA GLN A 120 1.95 13.34 3.23
C GLN A 120 2.56 13.82 1.91
N THR A 121 2.53 12.99 0.87
CA THR A 121 3.15 13.30 -0.43
C THR A 121 2.13 13.44 -1.55
N ASP A 122 2.42 14.32 -2.49
CA ASP A 122 1.58 14.49 -3.69
C ASP A 122 1.56 13.23 -4.55
N ALA A 123 2.66 12.47 -4.57
CA ALA A 123 2.73 11.18 -5.27
C ALA A 123 1.69 10.20 -4.73
N MET A 124 1.55 10.08 -3.41
CA MET A 124 0.56 9.20 -2.81
C MET A 124 -0.87 9.69 -3.01
N ILE A 125 -1.11 11.00 -3.03
CA ILE A 125 -2.42 11.57 -3.42
C ILE A 125 -2.79 11.11 -4.83
N ARG A 126 -1.87 11.19 -5.79
CA ARG A 126 -2.12 10.72 -7.16
C ARG A 126 -2.41 9.22 -7.22
N VAL A 127 -1.67 8.43 -6.46
CA VAL A 127 -1.90 6.97 -6.37
C VAL A 127 -3.32 6.70 -5.86
N LEU A 128 -3.71 7.27 -4.73
CA LEU A 128 -5.02 7.07 -4.13
C LEU A 128 -6.14 7.48 -5.08
N ARG A 129 -6.01 8.65 -5.70
CA ARG A 129 -7.01 9.12 -6.68
C ARG A 129 -7.14 8.17 -7.87
N SER A 130 -6.06 7.58 -8.32
CA SER A 130 -6.09 6.60 -9.42
C SER A 130 -6.82 5.29 -9.05
N PHE A 131 -7.02 5.03 -7.75
CA PHE A 131 -7.78 3.89 -7.23
C PHE A 131 -9.19 4.28 -6.73
N GLY A 132 -9.68 5.45 -7.11
CA GLY A 132 -11.06 5.87 -6.85
C GLY A 132 -11.28 6.70 -5.58
N PHE A 133 -10.21 7.05 -4.86
CA PHE A 133 -10.33 7.96 -3.71
C PHE A 133 -10.68 9.38 -4.17
N GLN A 134 -11.53 10.04 -3.40
CA GLN A 134 -11.98 11.41 -3.63
C GLN A 134 -11.42 12.33 -2.56
N ILE A 135 -11.09 13.55 -2.95
CA ILE A 135 -10.64 14.59 -2.02
C ILE A 135 -11.83 15.05 -1.18
N CYS A 136 -11.66 15.12 0.15
CA CYS A 136 -12.71 15.52 1.08
C CYS A 136 -12.34 16.69 1.99
N THR A 137 -11.13 17.25 1.83
CA THR A 137 -10.66 18.37 2.65
C THR A 137 -10.28 19.57 1.80
N PRO A 138 -10.41 20.81 2.32
CA PRO A 138 -10.09 22.03 1.56
C PRO A 138 -8.64 22.12 1.11
N ASP A 139 -7.69 21.52 1.87
CA ASP A 139 -6.27 21.50 1.54
C ASP A 139 -5.90 20.44 0.48
N GLY A 140 -6.88 19.60 0.06
CA GLY A 140 -6.68 18.55 -0.94
C GLY A 140 -5.89 17.34 -0.46
N ARG A 141 -5.63 17.19 0.84
CA ARG A 141 -4.81 16.12 1.40
C ARG A 141 -5.58 15.00 2.07
N GLY A 142 -6.80 15.25 2.51
CA GLY A 142 -7.68 14.20 3.03
C GLY A 142 -8.47 13.57 1.90
N LEU A 143 -8.44 12.24 1.80
CA LEU A 143 -9.16 11.48 0.78
C LEU A 143 -9.99 10.38 1.42
N TYR A 144 -11.02 9.95 0.70
CA TYR A 144 -11.85 8.83 1.13
C TYR A 144 -12.24 7.95 -0.06
N LEU A 145 -12.54 6.71 0.24
CA LEU A 145 -13.11 5.72 -0.66
C LEU A 145 -14.33 5.10 0.04
N ILE A 146 -15.44 4.98 -0.67
CA ILE A 146 -16.58 4.18 -0.24
C ILE A 146 -16.53 2.87 -1.01
N ARG A 147 -16.58 1.77 -0.28
CA ARG A 147 -16.63 0.42 -0.87
C ARG A 147 -17.73 -0.36 -0.16
N GLU A 148 -18.90 -0.48 -0.79
CA GLU A 148 -20.08 -1.21 -0.28
C GLU A 148 -19.95 -2.72 -0.44
#